data_41e29aa495f0a277ab31c2d03d2672de
#
_entry.id   41e29aa495f0a277ab31c2d03d2672de
#
_cell.length_a   1.000
_cell.length_b   1.000
_cell.length_c   1.000
_cell.angle_alpha   90.00
_cell.angle_beta   90.00
_cell.angle_gamma   90.00
#
_symmetry.space_group_name_H-M   'P 1'
#
loop_
_entity.id
_entity.type
_entity.pdbx_description
1 polymer ?
#
loop_
_entity_poly.entity_id
_entity_poly.type
_entity_poly.pdbx_seq_one_letter_code
_entity_poly.pdbx_strand_id
1 'polypeptide(L)'
;MSSSMCGLREIKMANKAIKYRIYPTTEQRIMFAKTFGCCRKVYNLMLTDKIEGYRSTGEFPNVTPTQYKDKYPYLKEVDSLALANVKMNLWAAFRHAFNKSYKKNNGFPKFKSRKARNSYTTNNQRGTVAIIDDKYIRIPKIGKVKAVIHRKANEDWKIKSATISQERDGSYYISVLLNMTSQKILI
;
A
#
# COMPACT_ATOMS: atom_id res chain seq x y z
N MET A 1 24.02 49.15 -6.69
CA MET A 1 23.38 48.07 -7.44
C MET A 1 23.18 46.92 -6.47
N SER A 2 21.98 46.83 -5.90
CA SER A 2 21.63 45.81 -4.90
C SER A 2 20.87 44.69 -5.62
N SER A 3 21.50 43.52 -5.73
CA SER A 3 20.90 42.32 -6.32
C SER A 3 19.97 41.70 -5.28
N SER A 4 18.66 41.84 -5.51
CA SER A 4 17.61 41.17 -4.73
C SER A 4 17.64 39.69 -5.04
N MET A 5 18.17 38.86 -4.14
CA MET A 5 18.04 37.40 -4.19
C MET A 5 16.58 37.03 -3.86
N CYS A 6 15.81 36.71 -4.91
CA CYS A 6 14.50 36.10 -4.78
C CYS A 6 14.64 34.73 -4.12
N GLY A 7 14.25 34.63 -2.85
CA GLY A 7 14.32 33.39 -2.08
C GLY A 7 13.31 32.37 -2.60
N LEU A 8 13.80 31.32 -3.23
CA LEU A 8 13.01 30.10 -3.54
C LEU A 8 12.57 29.45 -2.23
N ARG A 9 11.30 29.60 -1.84
CA ARG A 9 10.73 28.82 -0.75
C ARG A 9 10.54 27.38 -1.20
N GLU A 10 11.16 26.45 -0.46
CA GLU A 10 10.97 25.02 -0.65
C GLU A 10 9.47 24.67 -0.62
N ILE A 11 9.01 24.04 -1.69
CA ILE A 11 7.64 23.57 -1.81
C ILE A 11 7.49 22.30 -0.99
N LYS A 12 6.94 22.41 0.22
CA LYS A 12 6.60 21.25 1.05
C LYS A 12 5.45 20.47 0.40
N MET A 13 5.77 19.32 -0.22
CA MET A 13 4.76 18.41 -0.73
C MET A 13 3.98 17.79 0.44
N ALA A 14 2.71 18.15 0.59
CA ALA A 14 1.85 17.58 1.62
C ALA A 14 1.12 16.35 1.08
N ASN A 15 1.19 15.25 1.83
CA ASN A 15 0.39 14.05 1.57
C ASN A 15 -0.85 14.07 2.48
N LYS A 16 -2.01 13.71 1.93
CA LYS A 16 -3.25 13.57 2.68
C LYS A 16 -3.90 12.22 2.40
N ALA A 17 -4.32 11.51 3.44
CA ALA A 17 -5.07 10.28 3.31
C ALA A 17 -6.56 10.54 3.62
N ILE A 18 -7.45 10.03 2.75
CA ILE A 18 -8.89 10.06 2.97
C ILE A 18 -9.39 8.62 2.98
N LYS A 19 -10.11 8.24 4.05
CA LYS A 19 -10.67 6.91 4.21
C LYS A 19 -12.15 6.93 3.80
N TYR A 20 -12.53 6.10 2.83
CA TYR A 20 -13.91 5.93 2.37
C TYR A 20 -14.43 4.55 2.74
N ARG A 21 -15.71 4.45 3.06
CA ARG A 21 -16.40 3.15 3.17
C ARG A 21 -16.74 2.65 1.77
N ILE A 22 -16.49 1.38 1.50
CA ILE A 22 -16.80 0.75 0.22
C ILE A 22 -17.74 -0.45 0.40
N TYR A 23 -18.56 -0.71 -0.62
CA TYR A 23 -19.59 -1.74 -0.63
C TYR A 23 -19.33 -2.70 -1.81
N PRO A 24 -18.42 -3.67 -1.63
CA PRO A 24 -18.11 -4.64 -2.68
C PRO A 24 -19.24 -5.63 -2.89
N THR A 25 -19.44 -6.06 -4.14
CA THR A 25 -20.28 -7.20 -4.52
C THR A 25 -19.69 -8.49 -3.98
N THR A 26 -20.44 -9.60 -4.05
CA THR A 26 -19.96 -10.92 -3.62
C THR A 26 -18.69 -11.34 -4.35
N GLU A 27 -18.63 -11.14 -5.67
CA GLU A 27 -17.47 -11.45 -6.51
C GLU A 27 -16.26 -10.61 -6.12
N GLN A 28 -16.47 -9.30 -5.87
CA GLN A 28 -15.42 -8.40 -5.43
C GLN A 28 -14.90 -8.77 -4.03
N ARG A 29 -15.77 -9.24 -3.12
CA ARG A 29 -15.36 -9.75 -1.79
C ARG A 29 -14.45 -10.97 -1.92
N ILE A 30 -14.78 -11.90 -2.84
CA ILE A 30 -13.95 -13.08 -3.14
C ILE A 30 -12.56 -12.62 -3.61
N MET A 31 -12.51 -11.67 -4.55
CA MET A 31 -11.22 -11.15 -5.05
C MET A 31 -10.43 -10.39 -3.99
N PHE A 32 -11.08 -9.64 -3.10
CA PHE A 32 -10.42 -9.02 -1.95
C PHE A 32 -9.84 -10.07 -1.00
N ALA A 33 -10.63 -11.09 -0.64
CA ALA A 33 -10.18 -12.19 0.24
C ALA A 33 -8.97 -12.92 -0.37
N LYS A 34 -9.00 -13.19 -1.69
CA LYS A 34 -7.89 -13.76 -2.44
C LYS A 34 -6.64 -12.88 -2.37
N THR A 35 -6.80 -11.57 -2.60
CA THR A 35 -5.69 -10.61 -2.56
C THR A 35 -5.09 -10.51 -1.15
N PHE A 36 -5.91 -10.43 -0.09
CA PHE A 36 -5.42 -10.48 1.29
C PHE A 36 -4.63 -11.76 1.59
N GLY A 37 -5.17 -12.91 1.15
CA GLY A 37 -4.52 -14.21 1.29
C GLY A 37 -3.16 -14.27 0.58
N CYS A 38 -3.10 -13.82 -0.66
CA CYS A 38 -1.87 -13.77 -1.47
C CYS A 38 -0.82 -12.85 -0.82
N CYS A 39 -1.20 -11.65 -0.40
CA CYS A 39 -0.29 -10.73 0.27
C CYS A 39 0.28 -11.31 1.57
N ARG A 40 -0.55 -11.97 2.37
CA ARG A 40 -0.11 -12.65 3.60
C ARG A 40 0.84 -13.82 3.28
N LYS A 41 0.50 -14.66 2.30
CA LYS A 41 1.33 -15.78 1.87
C LYS A 41 2.72 -15.31 1.41
N VAL A 42 2.77 -14.32 0.52
CA VAL A 42 4.02 -13.75 0.01
C VAL A 42 4.84 -13.13 1.13
N TYR A 43 4.21 -12.39 2.06
CA TYR A 43 4.91 -11.83 3.22
C TYR A 43 5.59 -12.94 4.05
N ASN A 44 4.87 -14.02 4.34
CA ASN A 44 5.39 -15.13 5.14
C ASN A 44 6.52 -15.89 4.40
N LEU A 45 6.36 -16.15 3.11
CA LEU A 45 7.41 -16.78 2.29
C LEU A 45 8.70 -15.95 2.28
N MET A 46 8.57 -14.63 2.01
CA MET A 46 9.72 -13.72 2.03
C MET A 46 10.38 -13.63 3.41
N LEU A 47 9.59 -13.68 4.48
CA LEU A 47 10.13 -13.67 5.85
C LEU A 47 10.88 -14.97 6.13
N THR A 48 10.35 -16.13 5.72
CA THR A 48 11.04 -17.43 5.82
C THR A 48 12.37 -17.39 5.10
N ASP A 49 12.38 -17.04 3.82
CA ASP A 49 13.62 -17.01 3.03
C ASP A 49 14.67 -16.08 3.61
N LYS A 50 14.23 -14.93 4.18
CA LYS A 50 15.16 -14.00 4.85
C LYS A 50 15.76 -14.60 6.12
N ILE A 51 14.96 -15.29 6.93
CA ILE A 51 15.44 -15.93 8.16
C ILE A 51 16.40 -17.07 7.83
N GLU A 52 16.04 -17.92 6.88
CA GLU A 52 16.84 -19.07 6.46
C GLU A 52 18.16 -18.64 5.80
N GLY A 53 18.09 -17.63 4.91
CA GLY A 53 19.28 -17.06 4.30
C GLY A 53 20.24 -16.46 5.34
N TYR A 54 19.71 -15.70 6.29
CA TYR A 54 20.55 -15.15 7.37
C TYR A 54 21.20 -16.24 8.24
N ARG A 55 20.49 -17.32 8.54
CA ARG A 55 21.03 -18.44 9.30
C ARG A 55 22.16 -19.16 8.56
N SER A 56 22.07 -19.24 7.22
CA SER A 56 23.07 -19.98 6.41
C SER A 56 24.27 -19.13 6.02
N THR A 57 24.09 -17.83 5.77
CA THR A 57 25.14 -16.95 5.21
C THR A 57 25.54 -15.79 6.11
N GLY A 58 24.77 -15.52 7.19
CA GLY A 58 24.94 -14.31 8.02
C GLY A 58 24.37 -13.04 7.37
N GLU A 59 23.80 -13.11 6.16
CA GLU A 59 23.24 -11.97 5.43
C GLU A 59 21.77 -12.16 5.07
N PHE A 60 21.01 -11.07 5.05
CA PHE A 60 19.62 -11.11 4.60
C PHE A 60 19.53 -11.11 3.08
N PRO A 61 19.04 -12.18 2.43
CA PRO A 61 18.93 -12.24 0.98
C PRO A 61 17.94 -11.21 0.44
N ASN A 62 18.17 -10.73 -0.79
CA ASN A 62 17.24 -9.86 -1.49
C ASN A 62 16.14 -10.70 -2.14
N VAL A 63 15.01 -10.88 -1.43
CA VAL A 63 13.87 -11.63 -1.91
C VAL A 63 12.82 -10.72 -2.57
N THR A 64 12.15 -11.22 -3.60
CA THR A 64 11.11 -10.48 -4.34
C THR A 64 9.85 -11.31 -4.52
N PRO A 65 8.65 -10.71 -4.59
CA PRO A 65 7.40 -11.44 -4.79
C PRO A 65 7.36 -12.25 -6.09
N THR A 66 8.12 -11.83 -7.10
CA THR A 66 8.11 -12.45 -8.43
C THR A 66 8.60 -13.89 -8.40
N GLN A 67 9.62 -14.20 -7.58
CA GLN A 67 10.22 -15.53 -7.50
C GLN A 67 9.24 -16.61 -7.04
N TYR A 68 8.14 -16.24 -6.39
CA TYR A 68 7.13 -17.20 -5.92
C TYR A 68 6.02 -17.47 -6.93
N LYS A 69 5.91 -16.68 -8.02
CA LYS A 69 4.80 -16.76 -8.96
C LYS A 69 4.79 -18.05 -9.79
N ASP A 70 5.94 -18.66 -10.00
CA ASP A 70 6.02 -19.92 -10.76
C ASP A 70 5.65 -21.12 -9.88
N LYS A 71 6.08 -21.10 -8.62
CA LYS A 71 5.68 -22.10 -7.62
C LYS A 71 4.21 -21.97 -7.20
N TYR A 72 3.65 -20.75 -7.23
CA TYR A 72 2.28 -20.42 -6.81
C TYR A 72 1.57 -19.61 -7.91
N PRO A 73 1.09 -20.24 -9.00
CA PRO A 73 0.50 -19.55 -10.16
C PRO A 73 -0.67 -18.61 -9.83
N TYR A 74 -1.46 -18.92 -8.80
CA TYR A 74 -2.57 -18.06 -8.35
C TYR A 74 -2.13 -16.66 -7.89
N LEU A 75 -0.84 -16.44 -7.62
CA LEU A 75 -0.30 -15.11 -7.33
C LEU A 75 -0.32 -14.18 -8.57
N LYS A 76 -0.44 -14.75 -9.78
CA LYS A 76 -0.57 -13.98 -11.02
C LYS A 76 -1.97 -13.38 -11.22
N GLU A 77 -2.97 -13.91 -10.49
CA GLU A 77 -4.37 -13.47 -10.60
C GLU A 77 -4.65 -12.17 -9.83
N VAL A 78 -3.85 -11.87 -8.81
CA VAL A 78 -4.01 -10.66 -8.00
C VAL A 78 -3.13 -9.51 -8.50
N ASP A 79 -3.36 -8.31 -7.98
CA ASP A 79 -2.59 -7.12 -8.34
C ASP A 79 -1.10 -7.26 -7.96
N SER A 80 -0.25 -7.15 -8.97
CA SER A 80 1.21 -7.24 -8.81
C SER A 80 1.78 -6.11 -7.96
N LEU A 81 1.18 -4.92 -8.00
CA LEU A 81 1.60 -3.79 -7.18
C LEU A 81 1.26 -4.01 -5.71
N ALA A 82 0.14 -4.69 -5.41
CA ALA A 82 -0.18 -5.12 -4.06
C ALA A 82 0.91 -6.06 -3.52
N LEU A 83 1.36 -7.04 -4.32
CA LEU A 83 2.45 -7.93 -3.93
C LEU A 83 3.79 -7.20 -3.79
N ALA A 84 4.09 -6.21 -4.64
CA ALA A 84 5.30 -5.40 -4.52
C ALA A 84 5.32 -4.59 -3.21
N ASN A 85 4.17 -4.04 -2.78
CA ASN A 85 4.04 -3.36 -1.50
C ASN A 85 4.29 -4.28 -0.30
N VAL A 86 4.06 -5.59 -0.43
CA VAL A 86 4.41 -6.57 0.61
C VAL A 86 5.92 -6.56 0.89
N LYS A 87 6.76 -6.48 -0.16
CA LYS A 87 8.22 -6.35 -0.01
C LYS A 87 8.58 -5.09 0.78
N MET A 88 7.97 -3.96 0.43
CA MET A 88 8.22 -2.68 1.12
C MET A 88 7.80 -2.74 2.59
N ASN A 89 6.66 -3.36 2.89
CA ASN A 89 6.17 -3.53 4.26
C ASN A 89 7.10 -4.44 5.09
N LEU A 90 7.59 -5.54 4.50
CA LEU A 90 8.53 -6.43 5.18
C LEU A 90 9.87 -5.71 5.44
N TRP A 91 10.38 -4.97 4.45
CA TRP A 91 11.60 -4.20 4.61
C TRP A 91 11.46 -3.12 5.69
N ALA A 92 10.33 -2.41 5.72
CA ALA A 92 10.03 -1.44 6.78
C ALA A 92 9.99 -2.12 8.16
N ALA A 93 9.39 -3.32 8.28
CA ALA A 93 9.35 -4.06 9.54
C ALA A 93 10.76 -4.43 10.03
N PHE A 94 11.66 -4.89 9.15
CA PHE A 94 13.05 -5.13 9.49
C PHE A 94 13.78 -3.85 9.91
N ARG A 95 13.62 -2.77 9.16
CA ARG A 95 14.22 -1.47 9.50
C ARG A 95 13.77 -0.97 10.87
N HIS A 96 12.49 -1.13 11.21
CA HIS A 96 11.97 -0.79 12.54
C HIS A 96 12.53 -1.68 13.63
N ALA A 97 12.70 -2.99 13.38
CA ALA A 97 13.25 -3.94 14.33
C ALA A 97 14.70 -3.63 14.71
N PHE A 98 15.51 -3.20 13.73
CA PHE A 98 16.93 -2.91 13.94
C PHE A 98 17.26 -1.45 14.28
N ASN A 99 16.30 -0.54 14.21
CA ASN A 99 16.53 0.87 14.51
C ASN A 99 16.48 1.12 16.02
N LYS A 100 17.65 1.39 16.62
CA LYS A 100 17.81 1.68 18.05
C LYS A 100 17.04 2.93 18.54
N SER A 101 16.69 3.85 17.63
CA SER A 101 15.92 5.06 17.97
C SER A 101 14.45 4.78 18.30
N TYR A 102 13.92 3.64 17.90
CA TYR A 102 12.55 3.23 18.27
C TYR A 102 12.59 2.58 19.66
N LYS A 103 12.41 3.40 20.72
CA LYS A 103 12.42 2.97 22.14
C LYS A 103 11.31 1.97 22.54
N LYS A 104 10.31 1.73 21.71
CA LYS A 104 9.30 0.68 21.93
C LYS A 104 9.78 -0.61 21.29
N ASN A 105 9.79 -1.71 22.07
CA ASN A 105 10.11 -3.08 21.70
C ASN A 105 9.46 -3.53 20.37
N ASN A 106 9.92 -3.00 19.25
CA ASN A 106 9.61 -3.51 17.94
C ASN A 106 10.44 -4.78 17.76
N GLY A 107 9.91 -5.90 18.26
CA GLY A 107 10.55 -7.19 18.10
C GLY A 107 10.74 -7.53 16.60
N PHE A 108 11.53 -8.55 16.36
CA PHE A 108 11.75 -9.12 15.03
C PHE A 108 10.42 -9.31 14.26
N PRO A 109 10.37 -9.11 12.95
CA PRO A 109 9.15 -9.28 12.16
C PRO A 109 8.52 -10.65 12.39
N LYS A 110 7.20 -10.66 12.66
CA LYS A 110 6.45 -11.89 12.95
C LYS A 110 5.66 -12.35 11.72
N PHE A 111 5.46 -13.65 11.60
CA PHE A 111 4.58 -14.22 10.59
C PHE A 111 3.15 -13.70 10.75
N LYS A 112 2.50 -13.41 9.61
CA LYS A 112 1.12 -12.95 9.59
C LYS A 112 0.17 -14.14 9.67
N SER A 113 -0.66 -14.17 10.69
CA SER A 113 -1.71 -15.17 10.86
C SER A 113 -2.99 -14.82 10.06
N ARG A 114 -3.89 -15.79 9.89
CA ARG A 114 -5.20 -15.56 9.28
C ARG A 114 -6.08 -14.61 10.12
N LYS A 115 -5.84 -14.54 11.44
CA LYS A 115 -6.56 -13.66 12.38
C LYS A 115 -6.04 -12.20 12.35
N ALA A 116 -4.91 -11.94 11.66
CA ALA A 116 -4.39 -10.59 11.51
C ALA A 116 -5.33 -9.73 10.65
N ARG A 117 -5.24 -8.40 10.81
CA ARG A 117 -6.03 -7.45 10.01
C ARG A 117 -5.81 -7.69 8.52
N ASN A 118 -6.92 -7.87 7.80
CA ASN A 118 -6.91 -7.99 6.34
C ASN A 118 -6.71 -6.62 5.71
N SER A 119 -5.55 -6.37 5.14
CA SER A 119 -5.28 -5.14 4.38
C SER A 119 -4.19 -5.35 3.35
N TYR A 120 -4.27 -4.61 2.25
CA TYR A 120 -3.19 -4.49 1.28
C TYR A 120 -3.15 -3.06 0.71
N THR A 121 -1.99 -2.64 0.23
CA THR A 121 -1.81 -1.36 -0.44
C THR A 121 -1.43 -1.60 -1.89
N THR A 122 -2.03 -0.84 -2.79
CA THR A 122 -1.66 -0.79 -4.21
C THR A 122 -1.26 0.64 -4.59
N ASN A 123 -0.24 0.78 -5.43
CA ASN A 123 0.19 2.07 -5.94
C ASN A 123 -0.65 2.46 -7.16
N ASN A 124 -0.91 3.75 -7.31
CA ASN A 124 -1.57 4.26 -8.50
C ASN A 124 -0.55 4.47 -9.62
N GLN A 125 -0.53 3.57 -10.59
CA GLN A 125 0.26 3.72 -11.80
C GLN A 125 -0.68 4.03 -12.97
N ARG A 126 -0.45 5.18 -13.64
CA ARG A 126 -1.23 5.60 -14.82
C ARG A 126 -2.75 5.60 -14.62
N GLY A 127 -3.22 5.98 -13.42
CA GLY A 127 -4.65 6.08 -13.14
C GLY A 127 -5.35 4.74 -12.90
N THR A 128 -4.63 3.68 -12.50
CA THR A 128 -5.23 2.38 -12.17
C THR A 128 -6.15 2.44 -10.95
N VAL A 129 -5.93 3.40 -10.05
CA VAL A 129 -6.85 3.77 -8.97
C VAL A 129 -7.45 5.12 -9.28
N ALA A 130 -8.78 5.22 -9.35
CA ALA A 130 -9.50 6.45 -9.64
C ALA A 130 -10.84 6.52 -8.92
N ILE A 131 -11.25 7.73 -8.51
CA ILE A 131 -12.61 8.02 -8.05
C ILE A 131 -13.46 8.31 -9.30
N ILE A 132 -14.62 7.67 -9.43
CA ILE A 132 -15.50 7.76 -10.60
C ILE A 132 -16.87 8.22 -10.13
N ASP A 133 -17.39 9.27 -10.77
CA ASP A 133 -18.75 9.79 -10.60
C ASP A 133 -19.15 10.02 -9.12
N ASP A 134 -18.18 10.32 -8.25
CA ASP A 134 -18.39 10.50 -6.79
C ASP A 134 -19.15 9.35 -6.10
N LYS A 135 -19.23 8.19 -6.73
CA LYS A 135 -19.99 7.01 -6.24
C LYS A 135 -19.17 5.73 -6.27
N TYR A 136 -18.11 5.69 -7.08
CA TYR A 136 -17.31 4.47 -7.26
C TYR A 136 -15.82 4.78 -7.15
N ILE A 137 -15.08 3.78 -6.70
CA ILE A 137 -13.62 3.80 -6.77
C ILE A 137 -13.17 2.62 -7.62
N ARG A 138 -12.40 2.89 -8.66
CA ARG A 138 -11.75 1.86 -9.48
C ARG A 138 -10.52 1.35 -8.77
N ILE A 139 -10.40 0.02 -8.66
CA ILE A 139 -9.30 -0.68 -8.00
C ILE A 139 -8.74 -1.72 -8.98
N PRO A 140 -7.41 -1.85 -9.13
CA PRO A 140 -6.79 -2.83 -10.02
C PRO A 140 -7.29 -4.25 -9.73
N LYS A 141 -7.59 -5.02 -10.79
CA LYS A 141 -8.09 -6.40 -10.73
C LYS A 141 -9.49 -6.60 -10.09
N ILE A 142 -10.03 -5.57 -9.43
CA ILE A 142 -11.36 -5.61 -8.75
C ILE A 142 -12.42 -4.87 -9.57
N GLY A 143 -12.00 -3.82 -10.30
CA GLY A 143 -12.93 -2.97 -11.06
C GLY A 143 -13.52 -1.83 -10.24
N LYS A 144 -14.73 -1.40 -10.61
CA LYS A 144 -15.47 -0.30 -9.97
C LYS A 144 -16.18 -0.83 -8.72
N VAL A 145 -15.83 -0.32 -7.54
CA VAL A 145 -16.45 -0.66 -6.25
C VAL A 145 -17.26 0.54 -5.76
N LYS A 146 -18.50 0.32 -5.36
CA LYS A 146 -19.36 1.37 -4.79
C LYS A 146 -18.74 1.92 -3.51
N ALA A 147 -18.69 3.25 -3.38
CA ALA A 147 -18.08 3.95 -2.26
C ALA A 147 -18.93 5.12 -1.80
N VAL A 148 -18.82 5.49 -0.53
CA VAL A 148 -19.38 6.74 0.01
C VAL A 148 -18.28 7.79 -0.01
N ILE A 149 -18.35 8.70 -0.97
CA ILE A 149 -17.40 9.79 -1.16
C ILE A 149 -17.90 11.02 -0.36
N HIS A 150 -17.57 11.05 0.92
CA HIS A 150 -17.97 12.16 1.82
C HIS A 150 -17.06 13.40 1.71
N ARG A 151 -15.92 13.25 1.04
CA ARG A 151 -14.98 14.36 0.79
C ARG A 151 -14.36 14.18 -0.58
N LYS A 152 -14.51 15.19 -1.42
CA LYS A 152 -13.87 15.22 -2.74
C LYS A 152 -12.39 15.57 -2.60
N ALA A 153 -11.55 14.97 -3.43
CA ALA A 153 -10.21 15.44 -3.63
C ALA A 153 -10.26 16.69 -4.51
N ASN A 154 -9.47 17.71 -4.19
CA ASN A 154 -9.34 18.87 -5.07
C ASN A 154 -8.71 18.42 -6.40
N GLU A 155 -8.96 19.14 -7.48
CA GLU A 155 -8.49 18.81 -8.83
C GLU A 155 -6.96 18.71 -8.93
N ASP A 156 -6.25 19.48 -8.11
CA ASP A 156 -4.78 19.48 -8.03
C ASP A 156 -4.20 18.25 -7.30
N TRP A 157 -5.04 17.38 -6.73
CA TRP A 157 -4.57 16.24 -5.94
C TRP A 157 -4.48 14.98 -6.78
N LYS A 158 -3.27 14.40 -6.81
CA LYS A 158 -3.03 13.14 -7.50
C LYS A 158 -3.06 11.97 -6.53
N ILE A 159 -3.81 10.93 -6.88
CA ILE A 159 -3.82 9.68 -6.12
C ILE A 159 -2.45 9.01 -6.26
N LYS A 160 -1.76 8.78 -5.14
CA LYS A 160 -0.47 8.09 -5.07
C LYS A 160 -0.63 6.59 -4.86
N SER A 161 -1.48 6.23 -3.91
CA SER A 161 -1.75 4.83 -3.56
C SER A 161 -3.12 4.69 -2.90
N ALA A 162 -3.60 3.46 -2.80
CA ALA A 162 -4.80 3.11 -2.05
C ALA A 162 -4.54 1.91 -1.16
N THR A 163 -5.00 1.98 0.08
CA THR A 163 -4.96 0.87 1.04
C THR A 163 -6.37 0.38 1.28
N ILE A 164 -6.63 -0.85 0.90
CA ILE A 164 -7.91 -1.54 1.12
C ILE A 164 -7.82 -2.33 2.41
N SER A 165 -8.84 -2.23 3.26
CA SER A 165 -8.93 -2.98 4.51
C SER A 165 -10.32 -3.55 4.73
N GLN A 166 -10.35 -4.72 5.39
CA GLN A 166 -11.56 -5.31 5.95
C GLN A 166 -11.46 -5.25 7.46
N GLU A 167 -12.47 -4.69 8.10
CA GLU A 167 -12.58 -4.68 9.55
C GLU A 167 -13.20 -5.99 10.07
N ARG A 168 -13.19 -6.19 11.38
CA ARG A 168 -13.68 -7.44 12.01
C ARG A 168 -15.18 -7.67 11.86
N ASP A 169 -15.95 -6.60 11.74
CA ASP A 169 -17.39 -6.60 11.48
C ASP A 169 -17.74 -6.94 10.01
N GLY A 170 -16.74 -7.22 9.16
CA GLY A 170 -16.92 -7.49 7.75
C GLY A 170 -17.02 -6.25 6.87
N SER A 171 -16.96 -5.05 7.43
CA SER A 171 -16.97 -3.79 6.67
C SER A 171 -15.68 -3.59 5.89
N TYR A 172 -15.81 -2.99 4.69
CA TYR A 172 -14.67 -2.69 3.83
C TYR A 172 -14.44 -1.18 3.75
N TYR A 173 -13.17 -0.82 3.76
CA TYR A 173 -12.72 0.57 3.63
C TYR A 173 -11.56 0.67 2.65
N ILE A 174 -11.46 1.83 2.01
CA ILE A 174 -10.31 2.21 1.19
C ILE A 174 -9.76 3.55 1.70
N SER A 175 -8.47 3.58 2.01
CA SER A 175 -7.75 4.81 2.33
C SER A 175 -6.94 5.22 1.10
N VAL A 176 -7.31 6.33 0.50
CA VAL A 176 -6.66 6.90 -0.69
C VAL A 176 -5.63 7.91 -0.23
N LEU A 177 -4.36 7.67 -0.55
CA LEU A 177 -3.27 8.60 -0.30
C LEU A 177 -3.16 9.56 -1.49
N LEU A 178 -3.35 10.83 -1.20
CA LEU A 178 -3.31 11.93 -2.16
C LEU A 178 -2.01 12.72 -1.97
N ASN A 179 -1.39 13.11 -3.07
CA ASN A 179 -0.27 14.02 -3.10
C ASN A 179 -0.74 15.36 -3.67
N MET A 180 -0.51 16.44 -2.93
CA MET A 180 -0.79 17.80 -3.39
C MET A 180 0.36 18.24 -4.31
N THR A 181 0.06 18.51 -5.56
CA THR A 181 1.00 19.18 -6.46
C THR A 181 0.92 20.66 -6.13
N SER A 182 1.95 21.22 -5.50
CA SER A 182 2.00 22.66 -5.22
C SER A 182 1.99 23.44 -6.53
N GLN A 183 0.99 24.28 -6.74
CA GLN A 183 1.09 25.34 -7.75
C GLN A 183 2.23 26.27 -7.37
N LYS A 184 3.11 26.57 -8.32
CA LYS A 184 4.05 27.67 -8.20
C LYS A 184 3.24 28.97 -8.12
N ILE A 185 3.13 29.57 -6.96
CA ILE A 185 2.65 30.93 -6.85
C ILE A 185 3.84 31.81 -7.27
N LEU A 186 3.80 32.32 -8.48
CA LEU A 186 4.61 33.46 -8.90
C LEU A 186 4.03 34.68 -8.18
N ILE A 187 4.78 35.22 -7.25
CA ILE A 187 4.58 36.55 -6.69
C ILE A 187 5.57 37.49 -7.36
#